data_84486ffac8d1b48c8d69f2997cb6222b
#
_entry.id   84486ffac8d1b48c8d69f2997cb6222b
#
_cell.length_a   1.000
_cell.length_b   1.000
_cell.length_c   1.000
_cell.angle_alpha   90.00
_cell.angle_beta   90.00
_cell.angle_gamma   90.00
#
_symmetry.space_group_name_H-M   'P 1'
#
loop_
_entity.id
_entity.type
_entity.pdbx_description
1 polymer ?
#
loop_
_entity_poly.entity_id
_entity_poly.type
_entity_poly.pdbx_seq_one_letter_code
_entity_poly.pdbx_strand_id
1 'polypeptide(L)'
;MSTSVSASQPRRPWGYSRFWRLVSVIVLRPSLRLLIRNRWLGQSNIPKSGGVILAPNHMSYADWGTDALFIYEAGRYPVFLIKSGAFDIKGIGPFLHKAGQLPVYRGRADAALVLKDAEQALNKGACVIIYPESTATRDPDLWPMVAKTGVARLALTSGVPVIPVARWGTQHVLPYGSKKPHLFPRKTVTTIAGPPVDLSAWAGKQNSARALREATTAIMSDVAGLLGQLRGEEPPAAPFDPAAAAVGKASDSAPGKVPDKAPGKAPGVETEKRAL
;
A
#
# COMPACT_ATOMS: atom_id res chain seq x y z
N MET A 1 15.60 -25.68 -13.64
CA MET A 1 14.71 -24.97 -14.59
C MET A 1 14.97 -23.48 -14.43
N SER A 2 15.70 -22.93 -15.39
CA SER A 2 16.15 -21.54 -15.41
C SER A 2 15.00 -20.65 -15.89
N THR A 3 14.44 -19.81 -15.00
CA THR A 3 13.47 -18.80 -15.39
C THR A 3 14.21 -17.66 -16.07
N SER A 4 14.09 -17.59 -17.39
CA SER A 4 14.58 -16.50 -18.22
C SER A 4 14.03 -15.16 -17.72
N VAL A 5 14.92 -14.30 -17.26
CA VAL A 5 14.65 -12.88 -17.00
C VAL A 5 14.27 -12.25 -18.33
N SER A 6 13.00 -11.90 -18.48
CA SER A 6 12.47 -11.19 -19.64
C SER A 6 13.26 -9.90 -19.83
N ALA A 7 13.87 -9.75 -21.00
CA ALA A 7 14.56 -8.55 -21.41
C ALA A 7 13.64 -7.32 -21.24
N SER A 8 14.14 -6.31 -20.54
CA SER A 8 13.42 -5.06 -20.27
C SER A 8 12.99 -4.40 -21.58
N GLN A 9 11.70 -4.35 -21.82
CA GLN A 9 11.16 -3.54 -22.93
C GLN A 9 11.62 -2.07 -22.77
N PRO A 10 11.96 -1.40 -23.88
CA PRO A 10 12.38 0.00 -23.81
C PRO A 10 11.29 0.84 -23.16
N ARG A 11 11.64 1.50 -22.06
CA ARG A 11 10.71 2.30 -21.27
C ARG A 11 10.26 3.51 -22.07
N ARG A 12 8.97 3.64 -22.24
CA ARG A 12 8.37 4.84 -22.79
C ARG A 12 8.33 5.90 -21.67
N PRO A 13 8.65 7.20 -21.97
CA PRO A 13 8.48 8.25 -20.99
C PRO A 13 7.02 8.33 -20.56
N TRP A 14 6.78 8.66 -19.28
CA TRP A 14 5.42 8.79 -18.75
C TRP A 14 4.56 9.73 -19.61
N GLY A 15 3.39 9.26 -19.94
CA GLY A 15 2.42 9.99 -20.73
C GLY A 15 1.03 9.36 -20.63
N TYR A 16 0.04 10.06 -21.14
CA TYR A 16 -1.33 9.60 -21.11
C TYR A 16 -2.12 10.05 -22.34
N SER A 17 -3.23 9.35 -22.60
CA SER A 17 -4.23 9.73 -23.58
C SER A 17 -5.42 10.40 -22.88
N ARG A 18 -5.75 11.64 -23.29
CA ARG A 18 -6.94 12.36 -22.77
C ARG A 18 -8.22 11.57 -23.00
N PHE A 19 -8.34 10.90 -24.14
CA PHE A 19 -9.47 10.04 -24.46
C PHE A 19 -9.66 8.91 -23.42
N TRP A 20 -8.60 8.14 -23.10
CA TRP A 20 -8.70 7.04 -22.16
C TRP A 20 -8.92 7.50 -20.72
N ARG A 21 -8.42 8.68 -20.36
CA ARG A 21 -8.77 9.30 -19.06
C ARG A 21 -10.25 9.68 -19.02
N LEU A 22 -10.79 10.25 -20.09
CA LEU A 22 -12.22 10.57 -20.17
C LEU A 22 -13.09 9.32 -20.09
N VAL A 23 -12.73 8.25 -20.82
CA VAL A 23 -13.43 6.95 -20.75
C VAL A 23 -13.43 6.41 -19.32
N SER A 24 -12.30 6.44 -18.63
CA SER A 24 -12.24 5.97 -17.22
C SER A 24 -13.21 6.76 -16.32
N VAL A 25 -13.30 8.05 -16.49
CA VAL A 25 -14.20 8.92 -15.71
C VAL A 25 -15.66 8.65 -16.01
N ILE A 26 -16.02 8.56 -17.30
CA ILE A 26 -17.41 8.32 -17.73
C ILE A 26 -17.94 6.98 -17.19
N VAL A 27 -17.07 5.97 -17.10
CA VAL A 27 -17.45 4.64 -16.61
C VAL A 27 -17.41 4.56 -15.07
N LEU A 28 -16.30 4.97 -14.46
CA LEU A 28 -16.09 4.75 -13.03
C LEU A 28 -16.90 5.70 -12.14
N ARG A 29 -17.03 6.97 -12.52
CA ARG A 29 -17.69 7.97 -11.68
C ARG A 29 -19.17 7.64 -11.39
N PRO A 30 -20.03 7.38 -12.38
CA PRO A 30 -21.43 7.05 -12.10
C PRO A 30 -21.58 5.71 -11.35
N SER A 31 -20.77 4.69 -11.71
CA SER A 31 -20.80 3.38 -11.06
C SER A 31 -20.47 3.48 -9.58
N LEU A 32 -19.37 4.17 -9.22
CA LEU A 32 -18.97 4.34 -7.83
C LEU A 32 -19.94 5.21 -7.04
N ARG A 33 -20.50 6.26 -7.63
CA ARG A 33 -21.54 7.08 -6.99
C ARG A 33 -22.84 6.32 -6.74
N LEU A 34 -23.19 5.40 -7.62
CA LEU A 34 -24.38 4.55 -7.45
C LEU A 34 -24.17 3.51 -6.34
N LEU A 35 -22.99 2.91 -6.27
CA LEU A 35 -22.71 1.78 -5.37
C LEU A 35 -22.34 2.20 -3.94
N ILE A 36 -21.76 3.38 -3.75
CA ILE A 36 -21.20 3.84 -2.48
C ILE A 36 -21.78 5.20 -2.12
N ARG A 37 -22.03 5.44 -0.82
CA ARG A 37 -22.35 6.77 -0.28
C ARG A 37 -21.04 7.43 0.11
N ASN A 38 -20.58 8.39 -0.69
CA ASN A 38 -19.32 9.06 -0.47
C ASN A 38 -19.48 10.32 0.39
N ARG A 39 -18.58 10.51 1.36
CA ARG A 39 -18.42 11.72 2.16
C ARG A 39 -16.99 12.22 2.01
N TRP A 40 -16.84 13.43 1.48
CA TRP A 40 -15.54 14.03 1.20
C TRP A 40 -15.24 15.19 2.13
N LEU A 41 -14.06 15.18 2.75
CA LEU A 41 -13.56 16.20 3.66
C LEU A 41 -12.18 16.65 3.21
N GLY A 42 -11.87 17.94 3.38
CA GLY A 42 -10.53 18.49 3.15
C GLY A 42 -10.04 18.46 1.71
N GLN A 43 -10.90 18.30 0.69
CA GLN A 43 -10.49 18.33 -0.72
C GLN A 43 -9.79 19.64 -1.11
N SER A 44 -10.01 20.74 -0.40
CA SER A 44 -9.32 22.02 -0.58
C SER A 44 -7.82 21.95 -0.31
N ASN A 45 -7.36 20.97 0.47
CA ASN A 45 -5.94 20.73 0.74
C ASN A 45 -5.20 20.12 -0.47
N ILE A 46 -5.92 19.61 -1.46
CA ILE A 46 -5.32 19.06 -2.68
C ILE A 46 -5.04 20.19 -3.64
N PRO A 47 -3.78 20.49 -3.99
CA PRO A 47 -3.43 21.55 -4.94
C PRO A 47 -4.09 21.32 -6.30
N LYS A 48 -4.69 22.36 -6.87
CA LYS A 48 -5.40 22.29 -8.17
C LYS A 48 -4.47 22.08 -9.36
N SER A 49 -3.17 22.41 -9.21
CA SER A 49 -2.14 22.28 -10.26
C SER A 49 -0.80 21.91 -9.64
N GLY A 50 0.19 21.61 -10.48
CA GLY A 50 1.51 21.16 -10.04
C GLY A 50 1.53 19.69 -9.60
N GLY A 51 2.73 19.16 -9.35
CA GLY A 51 2.92 17.83 -8.80
C GLY A 51 2.45 17.75 -7.35
N VAL A 52 1.84 16.64 -6.97
CA VAL A 52 1.41 16.38 -5.61
C VAL A 52 1.40 14.87 -5.35
N ILE A 53 1.84 14.47 -4.17
CA ILE A 53 1.74 13.09 -3.69
C ILE A 53 0.57 13.00 -2.71
N LEU A 54 -0.31 12.03 -2.91
CA LEU A 54 -1.30 11.65 -1.92
C LEU A 54 -0.87 10.33 -1.27
N ALA A 55 -0.85 10.32 0.06
CA ALA A 55 -0.44 9.19 0.88
C ALA A 55 -1.64 8.67 1.69
N PRO A 56 -2.48 7.79 1.13
CA PRO A 56 -3.63 7.26 1.85
C PRO A 56 -3.29 6.02 2.68
N ASN A 57 -4.09 5.77 3.75
CA ASN A 57 -4.16 4.44 4.38
C ASN A 57 -4.75 3.41 3.41
N HIS A 58 -4.46 2.13 3.64
CA HIS A 58 -4.93 1.05 2.77
C HIS A 58 -5.57 -0.07 3.59
N MET A 59 -6.89 -0.24 3.50
CA MET A 59 -7.64 -1.24 4.28
C MET A 59 -8.46 -2.21 3.42
N SER A 60 -8.63 -1.91 2.14
CA SER A 60 -9.45 -2.69 1.23
C SER A 60 -8.96 -2.59 -0.21
N TYR A 61 -9.14 -3.65 -0.98
CA TYR A 61 -8.90 -3.58 -2.43
C TYR A 61 -9.92 -2.69 -3.17
N ALA A 62 -10.97 -2.20 -2.51
CA ALA A 62 -11.89 -1.21 -3.07
C ALA A 62 -11.38 0.24 -2.95
N ASP A 63 -10.28 0.48 -2.21
CA ASP A 63 -9.77 1.82 -1.91
C ASP A 63 -9.44 2.64 -3.15
N TRP A 64 -8.84 2.00 -4.16
CA TRP A 64 -8.46 2.69 -5.39
C TRP A 64 -9.64 3.38 -6.09
N GLY A 65 -10.82 2.76 -6.04
CA GLY A 65 -12.02 3.32 -6.68
C GLY A 65 -12.51 4.57 -5.95
N THR A 66 -12.54 4.52 -4.60
CA THR A 66 -12.94 5.68 -3.79
C THR A 66 -11.94 6.81 -3.87
N ASP A 67 -10.62 6.51 -3.88
CA ASP A 67 -9.58 7.53 -4.07
C ASP A 67 -9.65 8.15 -5.45
N ALA A 68 -9.86 7.34 -6.49
CA ALA A 68 -10.01 7.85 -7.84
C ALA A 68 -11.17 8.85 -7.93
N LEU A 69 -12.30 8.54 -7.33
CA LEU A 69 -13.46 9.42 -7.32
C LEU A 69 -13.22 10.67 -6.47
N PHE A 70 -12.67 10.53 -5.26
CA PHE A 70 -12.33 11.62 -4.36
C PHE A 70 -11.41 12.66 -5.02
N ILE A 71 -10.33 12.19 -5.65
CA ILE A 71 -9.34 13.04 -6.30
C ILE A 71 -9.90 13.68 -7.57
N TYR A 72 -10.69 12.90 -8.33
CA TYR A 72 -11.33 13.45 -9.53
C TYR A 72 -12.32 14.58 -9.18
N GLU A 73 -13.09 14.42 -8.12
CA GLU A 73 -14.03 15.45 -7.64
C GLU A 73 -13.32 16.63 -6.95
N ALA A 74 -12.06 16.45 -6.53
CA ALA A 74 -11.17 17.56 -6.17
C ALA A 74 -10.60 18.32 -7.37
N GLY A 75 -10.95 17.93 -8.61
CA GLY A 75 -10.51 18.58 -9.85
C GLY A 75 -9.15 18.07 -10.36
N ARG A 76 -8.67 16.93 -9.89
CA ARG A 76 -7.39 16.31 -10.31
C ARG A 76 -7.64 14.94 -10.95
N TYR A 77 -6.72 14.51 -11.81
CA TYR A 77 -6.74 13.13 -12.33
C TYR A 77 -5.76 12.28 -11.54
N PRO A 78 -6.22 11.15 -10.93
CA PRO A 78 -5.37 10.28 -10.12
C PRO A 78 -4.41 9.46 -10.97
N VAL A 79 -3.15 9.39 -10.55
CA VAL A 79 -2.12 8.51 -11.12
C VAL A 79 -1.67 7.55 -10.02
N PHE A 80 -2.06 6.30 -10.13
CA PHE A 80 -1.73 5.26 -9.15
C PHE A 80 -0.43 4.55 -9.49
N LEU A 81 0.30 4.19 -8.45
CA LEU A 81 1.34 3.17 -8.53
C LEU A 81 0.68 1.79 -8.37
N ILE A 82 0.60 1.04 -9.46
CA ILE A 82 -0.13 -0.23 -9.54
C ILE A 82 0.86 -1.39 -9.73
N LYS A 83 0.66 -2.51 -9.04
CA LYS A 83 1.46 -3.73 -9.22
C LYS A 83 1.57 -4.10 -10.71
N SER A 84 2.78 -4.35 -11.20
CA SER A 84 3.06 -4.62 -12.63
C SER A 84 2.21 -5.74 -13.24
N GLY A 85 1.91 -6.80 -12.47
CA GLY A 85 1.05 -7.88 -12.97
C GLY A 85 -0.36 -7.46 -13.42
N ALA A 86 -0.86 -6.28 -13.02
CA ALA A 86 -2.12 -5.76 -13.55
C ALA A 86 -1.98 -5.27 -15.00
N PHE A 87 -0.77 -4.89 -15.39
CA PHE A 87 -0.46 -4.45 -16.75
C PHE A 87 -0.29 -5.62 -17.74
N ASP A 88 -0.14 -6.85 -17.23
CA ASP A 88 -0.03 -8.06 -18.06
C ASP A 88 -1.42 -8.62 -18.43
N ILE A 89 -2.49 -8.12 -17.78
CA ILE A 89 -3.85 -8.57 -18.06
C ILE A 89 -4.32 -8.01 -19.41
N LYS A 90 -4.73 -8.90 -20.32
CA LYS A 90 -5.24 -8.54 -21.67
C LYS A 90 -6.41 -7.53 -21.54
N GLY A 91 -6.34 -6.45 -22.31
CA GLY A 91 -7.32 -5.34 -22.27
C GLY A 91 -7.10 -4.35 -21.14
N ILE A 92 -6.83 -4.79 -19.90
CA ILE A 92 -6.60 -3.92 -18.76
C ILE A 92 -5.24 -3.25 -18.84
N GLY A 93 -4.17 -3.99 -19.14
CA GLY A 93 -2.81 -3.44 -19.23
C GLY A 93 -2.68 -2.28 -20.22
N PRO A 94 -3.10 -2.46 -21.50
CA PRO A 94 -3.10 -1.35 -22.45
C PRO A 94 -3.94 -0.14 -22.01
N PHE A 95 -5.06 -0.37 -21.34
CA PHE A 95 -5.89 0.70 -20.77
C PHE A 95 -5.13 1.45 -19.67
N LEU A 96 -4.54 0.75 -18.69
CA LEU A 96 -3.77 1.36 -17.60
C LEU A 96 -2.62 2.21 -18.12
N HIS A 97 -1.85 1.71 -19.10
CA HIS A 97 -0.78 2.48 -19.75
C HIS A 97 -1.31 3.74 -20.42
N LYS A 98 -2.39 3.64 -21.22
CA LYS A 98 -2.97 4.78 -21.94
C LYS A 98 -3.62 5.77 -20.98
N ALA A 99 -4.16 5.33 -19.85
CA ALA A 99 -4.68 6.17 -18.78
C ALA A 99 -3.56 6.85 -17.96
N GLY A 100 -2.28 6.46 -18.18
CA GLY A 100 -1.11 7.05 -17.52
C GLY A 100 -0.87 6.53 -16.11
N GLN A 101 -1.31 5.31 -15.81
CA GLN A 101 -1.00 4.65 -14.55
C GLN A 101 0.44 4.12 -14.55
N LEU A 102 1.06 4.00 -13.37
CA LEU A 102 2.48 3.64 -13.21
C LEU A 102 2.63 2.20 -12.70
N PRO A 103 3.33 1.32 -13.45
CA PRO A 103 3.58 -0.04 -12.99
C PRO A 103 4.65 -0.09 -11.90
N VAL A 104 4.38 -0.84 -10.82
CA VAL A 104 5.33 -1.13 -9.74
C VAL A 104 5.85 -2.55 -9.90
N TYR A 105 7.12 -2.67 -10.22
CA TYR A 105 7.81 -3.94 -10.26
C TYR A 105 8.37 -4.31 -8.88
N ARG A 106 8.37 -5.59 -8.52
CA ARG A 106 8.90 -6.07 -7.24
C ARG A 106 10.36 -6.46 -7.42
N GLY A 107 11.27 -5.71 -6.77
CA GLY A 107 12.71 -5.94 -6.80
C GLY A 107 13.46 -4.66 -6.39
N ARG A 108 14.71 -4.76 -5.87
CA ARG A 108 15.48 -3.58 -5.42
C ARG A 108 15.84 -2.65 -6.58
N ALA A 109 16.26 -3.19 -7.71
CA ALA A 109 16.59 -2.40 -8.90
C ALA A 109 15.35 -1.73 -9.51
N ASP A 110 14.24 -2.43 -9.52
CA ASP A 110 12.98 -1.97 -10.11
C ASP A 110 12.30 -0.89 -9.27
N ALA A 111 12.46 -0.92 -7.94
CA ALA A 111 11.88 0.10 -7.06
C ALA A 111 12.43 1.51 -7.34
N ALA A 112 13.74 1.63 -7.61
CA ALA A 112 14.36 2.92 -7.97
C ALA A 112 13.81 3.45 -9.31
N LEU A 113 13.54 2.56 -10.26
CA LEU A 113 13.03 2.92 -11.58
C LEU A 113 11.57 3.40 -11.52
N VAL A 114 10.74 2.77 -10.68
CA VAL A 114 9.35 3.19 -10.46
C VAL A 114 9.30 4.60 -9.85
N LEU A 115 10.17 4.89 -8.88
CA LEU A 115 10.27 6.22 -8.29
C LEU A 115 10.69 7.28 -9.32
N LYS A 116 11.59 6.94 -10.25
CA LYS A 116 11.97 7.82 -11.35
C LYS A 116 10.80 8.13 -12.31
N ASP A 117 10.00 7.11 -12.66
CA ASP A 117 8.81 7.32 -13.49
C ASP A 117 7.75 8.18 -12.75
N ALA A 118 7.59 7.97 -11.44
CA ALA A 118 6.70 8.77 -10.60
C ALA A 118 7.20 10.23 -10.47
N GLU A 119 8.50 10.44 -10.31
CA GLU A 119 9.12 11.76 -10.30
C GLU A 119 8.89 12.50 -11.61
N GLN A 120 9.08 11.82 -12.75
CA GLN A 120 8.76 12.42 -14.06
C GLN A 120 7.29 12.82 -14.20
N ALA A 121 6.38 12.00 -13.66
CA ALA A 121 4.95 12.32 -13.64
C ALA A 121 4.68 13.56 -12.79
N LEU A 122 5.27 13.63 -11.57
CA LEU A 122 5.14 14.77 -10.68
C LEU A 122 5.68 16.06 -11.30
N ASN A 123 6.85 16.01 -11.95
CA ASN A 123 7.45 17.15 -12.65
C ASN A 123 6.56 17.65 -13.81
N LYS A 124 5.70 16.79 -14.36
CA LYS A 124 4.67 17.15 -15.34
C LYS A 124 3.33 17.54 -14.72
N GLY A 125 3.31 17.74 -13.40
CA GLY A 125 2.12 18.17 -12.67
C GLY A 125 1.12 17.07 -12.35
N ALA A 126 1.52 15.79 -12.28
CA ALA A 126 0.61 14.71 -11.92
C ALA A 126 0.23 14.73 -10.43
N CYS A 127 -0.97 14.21 -10.14
CA CYS A 127 -1.41 13.86 -8.80
C CYS A 127 -1.15 12.36 -8.61
N VAL A 128 -0.07 12.01 -7.90
CA VAL A 128 0.40 10.64 -7.73
C VAL A 128 -0.08 10.08 -6.40
N ILE A 129 -0.70 8.90 -6.44
CA ILE A 129 -1.17 8.19 -5.24
C ILE A 129 -0.20 7.06 -4.93
N ILE A 130 0.31 7.07 -3.70
CA ILE A 130 1.16 6.01 -3.16
C ILE A 130 0.52 5.50 -1.89
N TYR A 131 0.23 4.22 -1.81
CA TYR A 131 -0.09 3.54 -0.56
C TYR A 131 1.20 3.20 0.17
N PRO A 132 1.56 3.89 1.27
CA PRO A 132 2.86 3.68 1.91
C PRO A 132 3.02 2.28 2.50
N GLU A 133 1.91 1.68 2.92
CA GLU A 133 1.85 0.31 3.45
C GLU A 133 2.13 -0.77 2.37
N SER A 134 2.00 -0.42 1.08
CA SER A 134 2.21 -1.30 -0.09
C SER A 134 1.27 -2.50 -0.20
N THR A 135 0.37 -2.70 0.73
CA THR A 135 -0.71 -3.69 0.76
C THR A 135 -1.79 -3.20 1.74
N ALA A 136 -2.99 -3.75 1.64
CA ALA A 136 -4.02 -3.47 2.63
C ALA A 136 -3.56 -3.93 4.01
N THR A 137 -3.95 -3.17 5.05
CA THR A 137 -3.53 -3.42 6.41
C THR A 137 -3.87 -4.83 6.88
N ARG A 138 -2.97 -5.41 7.67
CA ARG A 138 -3.15 -6.70 8.36
C ARG A 138 -3.38 -6.49 9.86
N ASP A 139 -3.42 -5.25 10.28
CA ASP A 139 -3.78 -4.92 11.65
C ASP A 139 -5.23 -5.37 11.91
N PRO A 140 -5.48 -6.20 12.94
CA PRO A 140 -6.83 -6.60 13.32
C PRO A 140 -7.78 -5.44 13.56
N ASP A 141 -7.26 -4.33 14.10
CA ASP A 141 -8.01 -3.12 14.39
C ASP A 141 -8.07 -2.13 13.22
N LEU A 142 -7.53 -2.52 12.05
CA LEU A 142 -7.53 -1.77 10.80
C LEU A 142 -6.80 -0.43 10.86
N TRP A 143 -5.83 -0.27 11.77
CA TRP A 143 -4.92 0.86 11.76
C TRP A 143 -3.84 0.71 10.69
N PRO A 144 -3.23 1.84 10.26
CA PRO A 144 -2.11 1.78 9.34
C PRO A 144 -0.92 0.99 9.89
N MET A 145 -0.31 0.18 9.04
CA MET A 145 0.87 -0.61 9.38
C MET A 145 2.17 0.18 9.21
N VAL A 146 3.27 -0.41 9.67
CA VAL A 146 4.63 0.05 9.32
C VAL A 146 4.76 0.21 7.81
N ALA A 147 5.11 1.42 7.39
CA ALA A 147 5.16 1.82 6.00
C ALA A 147 6.56 1.71 5.39
N LYS A 148 6.62 1.60 4.07
CA LYS A 148 7.87 1.64 3.30
C LYS A 148 8.28 3.07 2.99
N THR A 149 9.58 3.32 2.96
CA THR A 149 10.17 4.65 2.78
C THR A 149 10.06 5.22 1.35
N GLY A 150 9.36 4.54 0.45
CA GLY A 150 9.19 4.97 -0.95
C GLY A 150 8.49 6.32 -1.08
N VAL A 151 7.47 6.58 -0.26
CA VAL A 151 6.73 7.84 -0.26
C VAL A 151 7.62 9.01 0.17
N ALA A 152 8.39 8.87 1.26
CA ALA A 152 9.31 9.90 1.72
C ALA A 152 10.45 10.12 0.73
N ARG A 153 11.00 9.05 0.15
CA ARG A 153 12.04 9.18 -0.90
C ARG A 153 11.52 9.99 -2.08
N LEU A 154 10.34 9.65 -2.60
CA LEU A 154 9.77 10.38 -3.73
C LEU A 154 9.50 11.85 -3.37
N ALA A 155 8.96 12.11 -2.17
CA ALA A 155 8.69 13.46 -1.70
C ALA A 155 9.97 14.31 -1.61
N LEU A 156 11.01 13.79 -0.91
CA LEU A 156 12.28 14.50 -0.72
C LEU A 156 13.09 14.67 -2.02
N THR A 157 12.91 13.77 -3.00
CA THR A 157 13.60 13.89 -4.29
C THR A 157 12.87 14.87 -5.22
N SER A 158 11.54 14.83 -5.26
CA SER A 158 10.76 15.69 -6.16
C SER A 158 10.46 17.08 -5.59
N GLY A 159 10.53 17.25 -4.26
CA GLY A 159 10.21 18.51 -3.58
C GLY A 159 8.72 18.90 -3.65
N VAL A 160 7.83 18.01 -4.08
CA VAL A 160 6.39 18.31 -4.15
C VAL A 160 5.71 18.05 -2.81
N PRO A 161 4.58 18.73 -2.51
CA PRO A 161 3.85 18.51 -1.28
C PRO A 161 3.30 17.08 -1.18
N VAL A 162 3.28 16.53 0.04
CA VAL A 162 2.63 15.28 0.41
C VAL A 162 1.36 15.60 1.17
N ILE A 163 0.22 15.12 0.67
CA ILE A 163 -1.08 15.27 1.33
C ILE A 163 -1.42 13.92 2.00
N PRO A 164 -1.54 13.88 3.32
CA PRO A 164 -1.99 12.70 4.03
C PRO A 164 -3.49 12.53 3.77
N VAL A 165 -3.91 11.31 3.50
CA VAL A 165 -5.32 10.99 3.23
C VAL A 165 -5.73 9.83 4.12
N ALA A 166 -6.85 9.97 4.81
CA ALA A 166 -7.45 8.85 5.52
C ALA A 166 -8.85 8.55 4.98
N ARG A 167 -9.21 7.27 5.01
CA ARG A 167 -10.56 6.83 4.70
C ARG A 167 -11.02 5.77 5.66
N TRP A 168 -12.36 5.69 5.80
CA TRP A 168 -13.04 4.68 6.57
C TRP A 168 -14.32 4.25 5.87
N GLY A 169 -14.58 2.93 5.84
CA GLY A 169 -15.80 2.36 5.29
C GLY A 169 -15.62 1.42 4.10
N THR A 170 -14.48 1.44 3.40
CA THR A 170 -14.20 0.54 2.25
C THR A 170 -14.05 -0.91 2.67
N GLN A 171 -13.62 -1.19 3.89
CA GLN A 171 -13.57 -2.53 4.48
C GLN A 171 -14.96 -3.18 4.57
N HIS A 172 -16.03 -2.38 4.63
CA HIS A 172 -17.41 -2.90 4.58
C HIS A 172 -17.90 -3.14 3.16
N VAL A 173 -17.25 -2.53 2.15
CA VAL A 173 -17.55 -2.75 0.74
C VAL A 173 -16.85 -4.01 0.24
N LEU A 174 -15.56 -4.14 0.51
CA LEU A 174 -14.76 -5.31 0.15
C LEU A 174 -13.79 -5.63 1.29
N PRO A 175 -14.18 -6.48 2.26
CA PRO A 175 -13.31 -6.88 3.35
C PRO A 175 -11.98 -7.47 2.86
N TYR A 176 -10.89 -7.22 3.60
CA TYR A 176 -9.59 -7.79 3.28
C TYR A 176 -9.66 -9.32 3.14
N GLY A 177 -9.04 -9.86 2.10
CA GLY A 177 -9.09 -11.32 1.81
C GLY A 177 -10.38 -11.81 1.15
N SER A 178 -11.45 -11.01 1.11
CA SER A 178 -12.67 -11.35 0.38
C SER A 178 -12.54 -11.04 -1.12
N LYS A 179 -13.16 -11.88 -1.94
CA LYS A 179 -13.35 -11.62 -3.38
C LYS A 179 -14.78 -11.18 -3.72
N LYS A 180 -15.68 -11.18 -2.72
CA LYS A 180 -17.10 -10.84 -2.89
C LYS A 180 -17.38 -9.46 -2.30
N PRO A 181 -17.72 -8.44 -3.11
CA PRO A 181 -18.09 -7.13 -2.60
C PRO A 181 -19.49 -7.15 -1.96
N HIS A 182 -19.63 -6.42 -0.86
CA HIS A 182 -20.91 -6.22 -0.15
C HIS A 182 -21.50 -4.86 -0.51
N LEU A 183 -22.13 -4.77 -1.68
CA LEU A 183 -22.60 -3.50 -2.24
C LEU A 183 -23.93 -3.03 -1.63
N PHE A 184 -24.77 -3.97 -1.18
CA PHE A 184 -26.08 -3.65 -0.62
C PHE A 184 -26.20 -4.15 0.83
N PRO A 185 -26.83 -3.36 1.74
CA PRO A 185 -27.20 -1.98 1.54
C PRO A 185 -25.98 -1.10 1.27
N ARG A 186 -26.16 0.03 0.55
CA ARG A 186 -25.06 0.93 0.17
C ARG A 186 -24.25 1.35 1.40
N LYS A 187 -22.92 1.14 1.32
CA LYS A 187 -22.01 1.48 2.41
C LYS A 187 -21.60 2.96 2.34
N THR A 188 -21.43 3.58 3.49
CA THR A 188 -20.86 4.93 3.57
C THR A 188 -19.33 4.82 3.62
N VAL A 189 -18.66 5.55 2.77
CA VAL A 189 -17.20 5.71 2.79
C VAL A 189 -16.90 7.18 2.99
N THR A 190 -16.19 7.49 4.05
CA THR A 190 -15.70 8.84 4.34
C THR A 190 -14.22 8.91 4.01
N THR A 191 -13.80 9.93 3.26
CA THR A 191 -12.40 10.19 2.95
C THR A 191 -12.06 11.62 3.32
N ILE A 192 -10.95 11.82 4.00
CA ILE A 192 -10.44 13.12 4.43
C ILE A 192 -9.01 13.33 3.90
N ALA A 193 -8.73 14.50 3.34
CA ALA A 193 -7.37 14.96 3.05
C ALA A 193 -6.96 15.99 4.11
N GLY A 194 -5.81 15.77 4.75
CA GLY A 194 -5.21 16.70 5.69
C GLY A 194 -4.43 17.82 4.98
N PRO A 195 -3.87 18.77 5.75
CA PRO A 195 -2.91 19.74 5.22
C PRO A 195 -1.64 19.04 4.72
N PRO A 196 -0.82 19.70 3.88
CA PRO A 196 0.48 19.17 3.48
C PRO A 196 1.35 18.84 4.70
N VAL A 197 1.97 17.64 4.68
CA VAL A 197 2.90 17.23 5.75
C VAL A 197 4.15 18.11 5.70
N ASP A 198 4.57 18.62 6.84
CA ASP A 198 5.85 19.34 6.94
C ASP A 198 7.03 18.36 6.90
N LEU A 199 7.76 18.38 5.80
CA LEU A 199 8.97 17.58 5.58
C LEU A 199 10.26 18.42 5.59
N SER A 200 10.20 19.67 6.00
CA SER A 200 11.33 20.62 5.99
C SER A 200 12.56 20.13 6.75
N ALA A 201 12.35 19.45 7.88
CA ALA A 201 13.44 18.90 8.71
C ALA A 201 14.32 17.85 7.97
N TRP A 202 13.79 17.26 6.91
CA TRP A 202 14.48 16.23 6.11
C TRP A 202 14.85 16.69 4.70
N ALA A 203 14.64 17.96 4.36
CA ALA A 203 14.99 18.53 3.06
C ALA A 203 16.47 18.28 2.73
N GLY A 204 16.76 17.84 1.50
CA GLY A 204 18.13 17.52 1.06
C GLY A 204 18.70 16.19 1.60
N LYS A 205 17.95 15.43 2.43
CA LYS A 205 18.42 14.18 3.07
C LYS A 205 17.85 12.91 2.41
N GLN A 206 17.47 12.98 1.15
CA GLN A 206 16.84 11.86 0.39
C GLN A 206 17.70 10.59 0.29
N ASN A 207 18.99 10.67 0.58
CA ASN A 207 19.92 9.53 0.61
C ASN A 207 20.13 8.93 2.01
N SER A 208 19.65 9.58 3.06
CA SER A 208 19.75 9.11 4.44
C SER A 208 18.63 8.12 4.77
N ALA A 209 18.97 6.87 5.05
CA ALA A 209 18.01 5.86 5.45
C ALA A 209 17.26 6.24 6.75
N ARG A 210 17.92 6.94 7.67
CA ARG A 210 17.33 7.45 8.91
C ARG A 210 16.30 8.54 8.58
N ALA A 211 16.68 9.55 7.81
CA ALA A 211 15.79 10.64 7.42
C ALA A 211 14.55 10.14 6.67
N LEU A 212 14.73 9.16 5.76
CA LEU A 212 13.61 8.54 5.04
C LEU A 212 12.64 7.81 5.99
N ARG A 213 13.14 7.11 7.01
CA ARG A 213 12.27 6.47 8.01
C ARG A 213 11.51 7.50 8.83
N GLU A 214 12.22 8.51 9.35
CA GLU A 214 11.61 9.58 10.16
C GLU A 214 10.54 10.35 9.36
N ALA A 215 10.83 10.76 8.12
CA ALA A 215 9.87 11.41 7.24
C ALA A 215 8.67 10.53 6.91
N THR A 216 8.88 9.21 6.71
CA THR A 216 7.78 8.27 6.50
C THR A 216 6.91 8.15 7.74
N THR A 217 7.52 8.09 8.93
CA THR A 217 6.80 8.07 10.21
C THR A 217 5.94 9.32 10.38
N ALA A 218 6.48 10.50 10.07
CA ALA A 218 5.70 11.75 10.13
C ALA A 218 4.49 11.71 9.19
N ILE A 219 4.66 11.29 7.93
CA ILE A 219 3.56 11.13 6.98
C ILE A 219 2.49 10.16 7.52
N MET A 220 2.91 9.02 8.06
CA MET A 220 1.97 8.00 8.57
C MET A 220 1.30 8.41 9.87
N SER A 221 1.96 9.21 10.71
CA SER A 221 1.37 9.81 11.91
C SER A 221 0.19 10.71 11.54
N ASP A 222 0.37 11.57 10.53
CA ASP A 222 -0.72 12.42 10.04
C ASP A 222 -1.88 11.59 9.46
N VAL A 223 -1.57 10.53 8.70
CA VAL A 223 -2.58 9.60 8.18
C VAL A 223 -3.34 8.91 9.32
N ALA A 224 -2.63 8.43 10.35
CA ALA A 224 -3.25 7.78 11.51
C ALA A 224 -4.10 8.77 12.32
N GLY A 225 -3.64 10.00 12.52
CA GLY A 225 -4.40 11.05 13.18
C GLY A 225 -5.71 11.39 12.45
N LEU A 226 -5.66 11.52 11.11
CA LEU A 226 -6.85 11.70 10.29
C LEU A 226 -7.81 10.50 10.37
N LEU A 227 -7.27 9.28 10.39
CA LEU A 227 -8.08 8.07 10.55
C LEU A 227 -8.75 8.05 11.93
N GLY A 228 -8.03 8.45 12.99
CA GLY A 228 -8.57 8.60 14.34
C GLY A 228 -9.76 9.56 14.37
N GLN A 229 -9.66 10.71 13.69
CA GLN A 229 -10.78 11.65 13.54
C GLN A 229 -12.01 11.01 12.88
N LEU A 230 -11.81 10.17 11.85
CA LEU A 230 -12.91 9.49 11.17
C LEU A 230 -13.57 8.40 12.03
N ARG A 231 -12.78 7.76 12.89
CA ARG A 231 -13.23 6.66 13.77
C ARG A 231 -13.75 7.16 15.11
N GLY A 232 -13.36 8.37 15.54
CA GLY A 232 -13.58 8.86 16.90
C GLY A 232 -12.72 8.13 17.93
N GLU A 233 -11.54 7.67 17.53
CA GLU A 233 -10.62 6.86 18.35
C GLU A 233 -9.20 7.44 18.28
N GLU A 234 -8.43 7.27 19.35
CA GLU A 234 -7.02 7.63 19.37
C GLU A 234 -6.18 6.59 18.59
N PRO A 235 -5.23 7.04 17.75
CA PRO A 235 -4.30 6.11 17.08
C PRO A 235 -3.46 5.34 18.10
N PRO A 236 -3.07 4.07 17.80
CA PRO A 236 -2.16 3.32 18.64
C PRO A 236 -0.79 4.02 18.73
N ALA A 237 -0.12 3.88 19.89
CA ALA A 237 1.19 4.49 20.14
C ALA A 237 2.29 4.03 19.14
N ALA A 238 2.13 2.85 18.56
CA ALA A 238 3.02 2.33 17.53
C ALA A 238 2.22 1.63 16.41
N PRO A 239 2.63 1.76 15.15
CA PRO A 239 1.97 1.08 14.05
C PRO A 239 2.18 -0.43 14.13
N PHE A 240 1.19 -1.20 13.68
CA PHE A 240 1.28 -2.66 13.58
C PHE A 240 2.43 -3.07 12.64
N ASP A 241 3.31 -3.96 13.13
CA ASP A 241 4.37 -4.57 12.30
C ASP A 241 4.03 -6.02 11.97
N PRO A 242 3.65 -6.33 10.72
CA PRO A 242 3.32 -7.69 10.31
C PRO A 242 4.50 -8.66 10.41
N ALA A 243 5.75 -8.17 10.35
CA ALA A 243 6.93 -9.01 10.45
C ALA A 243 7.16 -9.44 11.91
N ALA A 244 7.05 -8.52 12.85
CA ALA A 244 7.13 -8.81 14.28
C ALA A 244 6.00 -9.76 14.73
N ALA A 245 4.77 -9.53 14.27
CA ALA A 245 3.63 -10.39 14.57
C ALA A 245 3.76 -11.82 14.01
N ALA A 246 4.44 -12.01 12.89
CA ALA A 246 4.71 -13.32 12.33
C ALA A 246 5.75 -14.10 13.15
N VAL A 247 6.76 -13.42 13.69
CA VAL A 247 7.78 -14.04 14.57
C VAL A 247 7.17 -14.46 15.90
N GLY A 248 6.32 -13.63 16.52
CA GLY A 248 5.61 -13.95 17.75
C GLY A 248 4.75 -15.23 17.62
N LYS A 249 3.99 -15.35 16.52
CA LYS A 249 3.18 -16.56 16.27
C LYS A 249 4.02 -17.82 16.02
N ALA A 250 5.22 -17.69 15.47
CA ALA A 250 6.12 -18.82 15.27
C ALA A 250 6.76 -19.30 16.59
N SER A 251 7.03 -18.40 17.54
CA SER A 251 7.52 -18.73 18.86
C SER A 251 6.47 -19.42 19.73
N ASP A 252 5.20 -19.02 19.64
CA ASP A 252 4.09 -19.60 20.40
C ASP A 252 3.65 -20.99 19.86
N SER A 253 4.01 -21.31 18.62
CA SER A 253 3.67 -22.58 17.97
C SER A 253 4.75 -23.65 18.06
N ALA A 254 5.87 -23.41 18.75
CA ALA A 254 6.90 -24.41 19.02
C ALA A 254 6.49 -25.28 20.22
N PRO A 255 5.99 -26.54 20.04
CA PRO A 255 5.73 -27.39 21.16
C PRO A 255 7.08 -27.85 21.76
N GLY A 256 7.29 -27.52 23.01
CA GLY A 256 8.37 -28.09 23.83
C GLY A 256 8.27 -29.63 23.89
N LYS A 257 8.84 -30.30 22.92
CA LYS A 257 9.17 -31.73 23.08
C LYS A 257 10.48 -31.83 23.83
N VAL A 258 10.37 -31.98 25.16
CA VAL A 258 11.42 -32.56 25.95
C VAL A 258 11.49 -34.04 25.54
N PRO A 259 12.62 -34.55 25.08
CA PRO A 259 12.73 -36.00 24.89
C PRO A 259 12.83 -36.68 26.25
N ASP A 260 11.80 -37.42 26.59
CA ASP A 260 11.78 -38.33 27.72
C ASP A 260 12.83 -39.41 27.49
N LYS A 261 13.94 -39.33 28.24
CA LYS A 261 15.00 -40.32 28.24
C LYS A 261 14.53 -41.47 29.10
N ALA A 262 14.05 -42.55 28.49
CA ALA A 262 13.80 -43.80 29.15
C ALA A 262 15.10 -44.39 29.78
N PRO A 263 15.06 -44.97 31.01
CA PRO A 263 16.24 -45.46 31.67
C PRO A 263 16.77 -46.74 30.99
N GLY A 264 18.09 -46.78 30.80
CA GLY A 264 18.81 -47.88 30.17
C GLY A 264 18.65 -49.21 30.91
N LYS A 265 18.40 -50.25 30.13
CA LYS A 265 18.48 -51.66 30.56
C LYS A 265 19.95 -52.06 30.71
N ALA A 266 20.30 -52.59 31.88
CA ALA A 266 21.58 -53.16 32.17
C ALA A 266 21.87 -54.48 31.36
N PRO A 267 23.15 -54.79 31.05
CA PRO A 267 23.51 -55.94 30.23
C PRO A 267 23.33 -57.23 31.03
N GLY A 268 22.55 -58.15 30.46
CA GLY A 268 22.40 -59.51 30.98
C GLY A 268 23.56 -60.43 30.56
N VAL A 269 24.04 -61.18 31.52
CA VAL A 269 25.12 -62.17 31.45
C VAL A 269 24.73 -63.30 30.50
N GLU A 270 25.58 -63.60 29.53
CA GLU A 270 25.56 -64.84 28.73
C GLU A 270 25.99 -66.01 29.58
N THR A 271 25.14 -67.03 29.73
CA THR A 271 25.52 -68.38 30.16
C THR A 271 25.48 -69.34 28.99
N GLU A 272 26.66 -69.74 28.61
CA GLU A 272 27.00 -70.86 27.74
C GLU A 272 26.33 -72.16 28.18
N LYS A 273 25.60 -72.83 27.30
CA LYS A 273 25.37 -74.28 27.42
C LYS A 273 25.60 -74.97 26.09
N ARG A 274 26.60 -75.79 26.16
CA ARG A 274 27.14 -76.75 25.21
C ARG A 274 26.26 -78.02 25.16
N ALA A 275 26.17 -78.60 23.97
CA ALA A 275 26.04 -80.01 23.60
C ALA A 275 24.73 -80.75 23.93
N LEU A 276 24.05 -81.23 22.95
CA LEU A 276 24.19 -82.60 22.35
C LEU A 276 23.29 -82.64 21.08
#